data_981d157f0944e68f77d0af3bb452624d
#
_entry.id   981d157f0944e68f77d0af3bb452624d
#
_cell.length_a   1.000
_cell.length_b   1.000
_cell.length_c   1.000
_cell.angle_alpha   90.00
_cell.angle_beta   90.00
_cell.angle_gamma   90.00
#
_symmetry.space_group_name_H-M   'P 1'
#
loop_
_entity.id
_entity.type
_entity.pdbx_description
1 polymer ?
#
loop_
_entity_poly.entity_id
_entity_poly.type
_entity_poly.pdbx_seq_one_letter_code
_entity_poly.pdbx_strand_id
1 'polypeptide(L)'
;MTAEHSAGTPGPRWRALLEARWQAYVQEVTELSLAYHVAAAAVPDGTGDGAGQPEIASLLRRAVRARRKLADIEDALGRLAAGRFGSCEQCGSPVPAGLLRAAPETRYCARCDAPSGATEVSGVPGELPSAEAGPDGIGPQPLAGRATR
;
A
#
# COMPACT_ATOMS: atom_id res chain seq x y z
N MET A 1 -39.64 5.58 -16.17
CA MET A 1 -38.83 6.50 -15.38
C MET A 1 -37.39 6.02 -15.48
N THR A 2 -36.73 6.46 -16.50
CA THR A 2 -35.31 6.14 -16.76
C THR A 2 -34.46 7.03 -15.85
N ALA A 3 -33.83 6.44 -14.84
CA ALA A 3 -32.82 7.13 -14.06
C ALA A 3 -31.62 7.37 -14.97
N GLU A 4 -31.53 8.56 -15.52
CA GLU A 4 -30.34 9.04 -16.18
C GLU A 4 -29.21 9.09 -15.15
N HIS A 5 -28.41 8.04 -15.16
CA HIS A 5 -27.09 8.08 -14.54
C HIS A 5 -26.24 9.02 -15.38
N SER A 6 -26.45 10.30 -15.16
CA SER A 6 -25.52 11.32 -15.60
C SER A 6 -24.19 11.01 -14.93
N ALA A 7 -23.33 10.30 -15.63
CA ALA A 7 -21.90 10.30 -15.34
C ALA A 7 -21.41 11.72 -15.58
N GLY A 8 -21.74 12.59 -14.63
CA GLY A 8 -21.37 13.99 -14.66
C GLY A 8 -19.86 14.07 -14.82
N THR A 9 -19.43 14.70 -15.90
CA THR A 9 -18.05 15.16 -16.07
C THR A 9 -17.54 15.62 -14.72
N PRO A 10 -16.46 15.06 -14.20
CA PRO A 10 -15.95 15.44 -12.90
C PRO A 10 -15.66 16.94 -12.91
N GLY A 11 -16.50 17.68 -12.21
CA GLY A 11 -16.56 19.12 -12.28
C GLY A 11 -15.30 19.80 -11.73
N PRO A 12 -15.13 21.10 -11.95
CA PRO A 12 -13.97 21.91 -11.53
C PRO A 12 -13.63 21.77 -10.05
N ARG A 13 -14.57 21.33 -9.25
CA ARG A 13 -14.44 21.05 -7.82
C ARG A 13 -13.45 19.91 -7.51
N TRP A 14 -13.43 18.84 -8.30
CA TRP A 14 -12.50 17.72 -8.09
C TRP A 14 -11.09 18.09 -8.51
N ARG A 15 -10.95 18.84 -9.59
CA ARG A 15 -9.66 19.39 -10.01
C ARG A 15 -9.05 20.24 -8.92
N ALA A 16 -9.79 21.21 -8.39
CA ALA A 16 -9.30 22.10 -7.33
C ALA A 16 -8.88 21.32 -6.06
N LEU A 17 -9.65 20.28 -5.70
CA LEU A 17 -9.32 19.43 -4.56
C LEU A 17 -8.01 18.65 -4.78
N LEU A 18 -7.85 18.06 -5.96
CA LEU A 18 -6.64 17.30 -6.32
C LEU A 18 -5.41 18.22 -6.42
N GLU A 19 -5.55 19.39 -7.04
CA GLU A 19 -4.47 20.37 -7.14
C GLU A 19 -4.03 20.89 -5.76
N ALA A 20 -4.96 21.17 -4.86
CA ALA A 20 -4.65 21.58 -3.50
C ALA A 20 -3.89 20.45 -2.75
N ARG A 21 -4.30 19.19 -2.90
CA ARG A 21 -3.59 18.05 -2.32
C ARG A 21 -2.22 17.84 -2.94
N TRP A 22 -2.11 18.01 -4.24
CA TRP A 22 -0.83 17.92 -4.95
C TRP A 22 0.17 18.93 -4.38
N GLN A 23 -0.23 20.18 -4.26
CA GLN A 23 0.62 21.22 -3.68
C GLN A 23 1.05 20.91 -2.25
N ALA A 24 0.13 20.42 -1.41
CA ALA A 24 0.43 20.02 -0.04
C ALA A 24 1.49 18.89 0.02
N TYR A 25 1.38 17.88 -0.84
CA TYR A 25 2.37 16.80 -0.88
C TYR A 25 3.71 17.24 -1.48
N VAL A 26 3.73 18.13 -2.46
CA VAL A 26 4.97 18.74 -2.99
C VAL A 26 5.71 19.46 -1.86
N GLN A 27 4.99 20.26 -1.09
CA GLN A 27 5.57 20.96 0.05
C GLN A 27 6.09 19.99 1.10
N GLU A 28 5.32 18.97 1.49
CA GLU A 28 5.72 17.94 2.44
C GLU A 28 7.00 17.21 2.00
N VAL A 29 7.07 16.81 0.73
CA VAL A 29 8.27 16.16 0.16
C VAL A 29 9.48 17.07 0.23
N THR A 30 9.31 18.35 -0.07
CA THR A 30 10.39 19.34 -0.03
C THR A 30 10.91 19.53 1.41
N GLU A 31 10.02 19.71 2.37
CA GLU A 31 10.35 19.85 3.78
C GLU A 31 11.07 18.63 4.35
N LEU A 32 10.54 17.43 4.05
CA LEU A 32 11.16 16.18 4.49
C LEU A 32 12.51 15.92 3.84
N SER A 33 12.69 16.31 2.57
CA SER A 33 13.99 16.21 1.90
C SER A 33 15.01 17.14 2.52
N LEU A 34 14.62 18.37 2.81
CA LEU A 34 15.48 19.34 3.48
C LEU A 34 15.88 18.87 4.89
N ALA A 35 14.91 18.43 5.68
CA ALA A 35 15.14 17.89 7.02
C ALA A 35 16.09 16.68 7.00
N TYR A 36 15.92 15.79 6.01
CA TYR A 36 16.83 14.66 5.81
C TYR A 36 18.27 15.12 5.54
N HIS A 37 18.49 16.09 4.64
CA HIS A 37 19.81 16.59 4.32
C HIS A 37 20.48 17.29 5.52
N VAL A 38 19.70 18.04 6.29
CA VAL A 38 20.20 18.68 7.53
C VAL A 38 20.59 17.63 8.56
N ALA A 39 19.74 16.63 8.79
CA ALA A 39 20.02 15.57 9.75
C ALA A 39 21.23 14.70 9.32
N ALA A 40 21.33 14.39 8.02
CA ALA A 40 22.43 13.61 7.47
C ALA A 40 23.77 14.37 7.57
N ALA A 41 23.76 15.68 7.36
CA ALA A 41 24.96 16.51 7.48
C ALA A 41 25.41 16.71 8.93
N ALA A 42 24.52 16.55 9.90
CA ALA A 42 24.83 16.67 11.33
C ALA A 42 25.49 15.41 11.92
N VAL A 43 25.55 14.29 11.20
CA VAL A 43 26.22 13.07 11.65
C VAL A 43 27.71 13.22 11.39
N PRO A 44 28.58 13.22 12.45
CA PRO A 44 30.04 13.34 12.27
C PRO A 44 30.58 12.08 11.58
N ASP A 45 31.49 12.30 10.63
CA ASP A 45 32.26 11.22 10.02
C ASP A 45 33.04 10.45 11.09
N GLY A 46 32.70 9.18 11.32
CA GLY A 46 33.50 8.26 12.13
C GLY A 46 32.99 7.96 13.54
N THR A 47 31.88 8.55 14.00
CA THR A 47 31.25 8.13 15.26
C THR A 47 30.13 7.13 14.95
N GLY A 48 30.43 5.83 15.07
CA GLY A 48 29.49 4.72 14.90
C GLY A 48 28.41 4.62 15.97
N ASP A 49 28.18 5.66 16.74
CA ASP A 49 27.09 5.74 17.71
C ASP A 49 25.81 6.09 16.98
N GLY A 50 24.98 5.05 16.73
CA GLY A 50 23.73 5.08 15.97
C GLY A 50 22.62 6.02 16.46
N ALA A 51 22.92 7.05 17.24
CA ALA A 51 21.96 7.97 17.84
C ALA A 51 21.16 8.78 16.80
N GLY A 52 21.74 9.15 15.66
CA GLY A 52 21.05 9.87 14.58
C GLY A 52 20.36 8.97 13.54
N GLN A 53 20.69 7.69 13.51
CA GLN A 53 20.20 6.73 12.49
C GLN A 53 18.68 6.52 12.50
N PRO A 54 17.98 6.37 13.65
CA PRO A 54 16.55 6.16 13.66
C PRO A 54 15.77 7.38 13.18
N GLU A 55 16.25 8.59 13.45
CA GLU A 55 15.62 9.84 12.98
C GLU A 55 15.74 9.98 11.46
N ILE A 56 16.94 9.81 10.92
CA ILE A 56 17.21 9.84 9.47
C ILE A 56 16.35 8.77 8.76
N ALA A 57 16.31 7.55 9.29
CA ALA A 57 15.47 6.49 8.75
C ALA A 57 13.98 6.83 8.81
N SER A 58 13.53 7.52 9.85
CA SER A 58 12.15 8.00 9.97
C SER A 58 11.81 9.05 8.92
N LEU A 59 12.68 10.04 8.73
CA LEU A 59 12.53 11.07 7.71
C LEU A 59 12.46 10.45 6.31
N LEU A 60 13.34 9.51 6.02
CA LEU A 60 13.36 8.80 4.75
C LEU A 60 12.06 8.03 4.50
N ARG A 61 11.57 7.27 5.49
CA ARG A 61 10.28 6.56 5.37
C ARG A 61 9.10 7.51 5.14
N ARG A 62 9.10 8.67 5.79
CA ARG A 62 8.07 9.69 5.59
C ARG A 62 8.16 10.29 4.19
N ALA A 63 9.35 10.63 3.73
CA ALA A 63 9.58 11.16 2.39
C ALA A 63 9.13 10.17 1.29
N VAL A 64 9.44 8.88 1.45
CA VAL A 64 8.99 7.84 0.51
C VAL A 64 7.46 7.74 0.49
N ARG A 65 6.80 7.81 1.64
CA ARG A 65 5.32 7.81 1.71
C ARG A 65 4.71 9.05 1.05
N ALA A 66 5.24 10.22 1.33
CA ALA A 66 4.77 11.46 0.73
C ALA A 66 4.92 11.45 -0.80
N ARG A 67 6.04 10.95 -1.33
CA ARG A 67 6.26 10.78 -2.78
C ARG A 67 5.28 9.81 -3.41
N ARG A 68 4.95 8.70 -2.75
CA ARG A 68 3.92 7.78 -3.24
C ARG A 68 2.56 8.44 -3.31
N LYS A 69 2.18 9.20 -2.28
CA LYS A 69 0.92 9.96 -2.27
C LYS A 69 0.88 11.02 -3.36
N LEU A 70 2.00 11.71 -3.60
CA LEU A 70 2.11 12.67 -4.71
C LEU A 70 1.86 11.98 -6.06
N ALA A 71 2.50 10.84 -6.32
CA ALA A 71 2.29 10.05 -7.53
C ALA A 71 0.83 9.58 -7.67
N ASP A 72 0.19 9.14 -6.59
CA ASP A 72 -1.22 8.74 -6.61
C ASP A 72 -2.15 9.91 -6.98
N ILE A 73 -1.84 11.13 -6.52
CA ILE A 73 -2.58 12.34 -6.90
C ILE A 73 -2.34 12.73 -8.36
N GLU A 74 -1.12 12.63 -8.85
CA GLU A 74 -0.79 12.87 -10.26
C GLU A 74 -1.55 11.91 -11.18
N ASP A 75 -1.62 10.64 -10.84
CA ASP A 75 -2.44 9.66 -11.55
C ASP A 75 -3.94 9.99 -11.48
N ALA A 76 -4.44 10.48 -10.34
CA ALA A 76 -5.83 10.91 -10.22
C ALA A 76 -6.14 12.13 -11.10
N LEU A 77 -5.22 13.09 -11.20
CA LEU A 77 -5.31 14.23 -12.12
C LEU A 77 -5.30 13.76 -13.58
N GLY A 78 -4.46 12.80 -13.94
CA GLY A 78 -4.45 12.17 -15.25
C GLY A 78 -5.77 11.49 -15.59
N ARG A 79 -6.37 10.74 -14.64
CA ARG A 79 -7.69 10.11 -14.80
C ARG A 79 -8.80 11.16 -14.95
N LEU A 80 -8.69 12.26 -14.22
CA LEU A 80 -9.63 13.38 -14.32
C LEU A 80 -9.58 14.01 -15.72
N ALA A 81 -8.38 14.27 -16.23
CA ALA A 81 -8.18 14.80 -17.57
C ALA A 81 -8.70 13.86 -18.66
N ALA A 82 -8.57 12.55 -18.45
CA ALA A 82 -9.05 11.51 -19.37
C ALA A 82 -10.56 11.19 -19.20
N GLY A 83 -11.29 11.89 -18.33
CA GLY A 83 -12.72 11.63 -18.08
C GLY A 83 -13.02 10.30 -17.38
N ARG A 84 -12.03 9.67 -16.76
CA ARG A 84 -12.13 8.37 -16.07
C ARG A 84 -12.13 8.48 -14.54
N PHE A 85 -12.08 9.69 -14.01
CA PHE A 85 -12.11 9.93 -12.57
C PHE A 85 -13.46 9.51 -11.97
N GLY A 86 -13.40 8.86 -10.82
CA GLY A 86 -14.61 8.38 -10.13
C GLY A 86 -15.14 7.03 -10.59
N SER A 87 -14.44 6.37 -11.52
CA SER A 87 -14.73 4.99 -11.92
C SER A 87 -13.66 4.06 -11.37
N CYS A 88 -14.08 2.91 -10.85
CA CYS A 88 -13.18 1.87 -10.36
C CYS A 88 -12.36 1.27 -11.51
N GLU A 89 -11.05 1.23 -11.40
CA GLU A 89 -10.17 0.69 -12.45
C GLU A 89 -10.33 -0.81 -12.65
N GLN A 90 -10.83 -1.54 -11.65
CA GLN A 90 -10.98 -2.99 -11.72
C GLN A 90 -12.35 -3.43 -12.27
N CYS A 91 -13.44 -2.82 -11.80
CA CYS A 91 -14.79 -3.26 -12.16
C CYS A 91 -15.62 -2.23 -12.94
N GLY A 92 -15.08 -1.04 -13.19
CA GLY A 92 -15.78 0.04 -13.90
C GLY A 92 -16.91 0.72 -13.12
N SER A 93 -17.29 0.19 -11.95
CA SER A 93 -18.38 0.76 -11.14
C SER A 93 -18.00 2.15 -10.62
N PRO A 94 -18.98 3.04 -10.40
CA PRO A 94 -18.70 4.35 -9.83
C PRO A 94 -18.18 4.21 -8.39
N VAL A 95 -17.14 4.99 -8.09
CA VAL A 95 -16.60 5.12 -6.74
C VAL A 95 -17.48 6.12 -5.96
N PRO A 96 -17.96 5.77 -4.77
CA PRO A 96 -18.81 6.66 -3.97
C PRO A 96 -18.17 8.03 -3.72
N ALA A 97 -18.94 9.09 -3.87
CA ALA A 97 -18.46 10.46 -3.69
C ALA A 97 -17.90 10.73 -2.27
N GLY A 98 -18.41 10.00 -1.26
CA GLY A 98 -17.89 10.06 0.11
C GLY A 98 -16.45 9.56 0.18
N LEU A 99 -16.15 8.45 -0.49
CA LEU A 99 -14.80 7.87 -0.56
C LEU A 99 -13.85 8.81 -1.32
N LEU A 100 -14.28 9.36 -2.46
CA LEU A 100 -13.50 10.32 -3.23
C LEU A 100 -13.22 11.62 -2.48
N ARG A 101 -14.11 12.05 -1.57
CA ARG A 101 -13.85 13.23 -0.72
C ARG A 101 -12.79 12.95 0.34
N ALA A 102 -12.81 11.76 0.91
CA ALA A 102 -11.83 11.33 1.91
C ALA A 102 -10.46 11.03 1.28
N ALA A 103 -10.45 10.31 0.16
CA ALA A 103 -9.26 9.88 -0.58
C ALA A 103 -9.49 10.06 -2.09
N PRO A 104 -9.29 11.26 -2.65
CA PRO A 104 -9.55 11.52 -4.06
C PRO A 104 -8.59 10.79 -5.01
N GLU A 105 -7.46 10.33 -4.51
CA GLU A 105 -6.51 9.48 -5.23
C GLU A 105 -6.98 8.04 -5.42
N THR A 106 -8.04 7.61 -4.73
CA THR A 106 -8.57 6.24 -4.80
C THR A 106 -8.83 5.79 -6.24
N ARG A 107 -8.39 4.56 -6.56
CA ARG A 107 -8.54 3.91 -7.86
C ARG A 107 -9.66 2.87 -7.87
N TYR A 108 -10.00 2.35 -6.69
CA TYR A 108 -10.89 1.21 -6.53
C TYR A 108 -12.11 1.57 -5.69
N CYS A 109 -13.23 0.90 -5.96
CA CYS A 109 -14.40 0.96 -5.08
C CYS A 109 -14.15 0.10 -3.83
N ALA A 110 -14.96 0.29 -2.78
CA ALA A 110 -14.79 -0.41 -1.51
C ALA A 110 -14.74 -1.95 -1.63
N ARG A 111 -15.39 -2.53 -2.66
CA ARG A 111 -15.36 -3.98 -2.91
C ARG A 111 -14.04 -4.45 -3.53
N CYS A 112 -13.43 -3.61 -4.35
CA CYS A 112 -12.18 -3.94 -5.07
C CYS A 112 -10.94 -3.47 -4.31
N ASP A 113 -11.08 -2.54 -3.38
CA ASP A 113 -10.00 -2.04 -2.52
C ASP A 113 -9.76 -2.96 -1.30
N ALA A 114 -10.74 -3.82 -0.98
CA ALA A 114 -10.53 -4.86 0.03
C ALA A 114 -9.34 -5.73 -0.36
N PRO A 115 -8.34 -5.93 0.51
CA PRO A 115 -7.22 -6.81 0.22
C PRO A 115 -7.79 -8.17 -0.18
N SER A 116 -7.38 -8.68 -1.34
CA SER A 116 -7.77 -10.00 -1.87
C SER A 116 -7.18 -11.12 -0.99
N GLY A 117 -7.65 -11.20 0.25
CA GLY A 117 -7.17 -12.11 1.28
C GLY A 117 -8.27 -12.52 2.27
N ALA A 118 -9.45 -11.88 2.22
CA ALA A 118 -10.62 -12.39 2.90
C ALA A 118 -11.38 -13.32 1.94
N THR A 119 -10.79 -14.45 1.61
CA THR A 119 -11.56 -15.61 1.23
C THR A 119 -12.37 -15.96 2.48
N GLU A 120 -13.63 -15.56 2.50
CA GLU A 120 -14.58 -16.15 3.42
C GLU A 120 -14.52 -17.64 3.17
N VAL A 121 -13.85 -18.33 4.06
CA VAL A 121 -14.06 -19.76 4.25
C VAL A 121 -15.46 -19.86 4.83
N SER A 122 -16.45 -19.86 3.96
CA SER A 122 -17.78 -20.34 4.30
C SER A 122 -17.62 -21.75 4.83
N GLY A 123 -17.95 -21.90 6.10
CA GLY A 123 -17.79 -23.11 6.86
C GLY A 123 -18.38 -24.31 6.15
N VAL A 124 -17.59 -25.33 6.07
CA VAL A 124 -18.09 -26.70 6.02
C VAL A 124 -17.85 -27.29 7.41
N PRO A 125 -18.90 -27.53 8.21
CA PRO A 125 -18.76 -28.33 9.41
C PRO A 125 -18.80 -29.79 8.99
N GLY A 126 -17.83 -30.52 9.40
CA GLY A 126 -17.99 -31.96 9.45
C GLY A 126 -16.95 -32.75 8.71
N GLU A 127 -16.33 -33.48 9.49
CA GLU A 127 -15.85 -34.84 9.43
C GLU A 127 -14.37 -34.96 9.70
N LEU A 128 -14.12 -35.31 10.95
CA LEU A 128 -12.90 -35.97 11.40
C LEU A 128 -12.90 -37.41 10.87
N PRO A 129 -11.92 -37.89 10.17
CA PRO A 129 -11.64 -39.33 10.16
C PRO A 129 -10.73 -39.67 11.33
N SER A 130 -11.24 -40.62 12.08
CA SER A 130 -10.63 -41.27 13.22
C SER A 130 -9.27 -41.84 12.89
N ALA A 131 -8.47 -41.82 13.92
CA ALA A 131 -7.19 -42.49 14.01
C ALA A 131 -7.32 -44.02 13.69
N GLU A 132 -6.40 -44.50 12.87
CA GLU A 132 -5.99 -45.89 12.99
C GLU A 132 -4.48 -45.93 13.04
N ALA A 133 -4.05 -46.49 14.17
CA ALA A 133 -2.69 -46.81 14.49
C ALA A 133 -2.23 -48.03 13.69
N GLY A 134 -1.03 -47.97 13.17
CA GLY A 134 -0.32 -49.14 12.71
C GLY A 134 1.20 -49.01 12.98
N PRO A 135 1.81 -49.98 13.64
CA PRO A 135 3.18 -49.87 14.09
C PRO A 135 4.14 -50.48 13.06
N ASP A 136 5.36 -49.98 13.06
CA ASP A 136 6.64 -50.63 12.72
C ASP A 136 7.58 -49.55 12.15
N GLY A 137 8.56 -49.06 12.86
CA GLY A 137 9.75 -49.78 13.24
C GLY A 137 10.79 -49.71 12.12
N ILE A 138 11.66 -48.67 12.11
CA ILE A 138 13.07 -48.86 11.66
C ILE A 138 13.87 -47.69 12.27
N GLY A 139 14.86 -48.09 13.08
CA GLY A 139 15.74 -47.22 13.82
C GLY A 139 16.83 -46.54 13.00
N PRO A 140 17.54 -45.59 13.61
CA PRO A 140 18.60 -44.84 12.93
C PRO A 140 19.90 -45.64 12.81
N GLN A 141 20.49 -45.67 11.62
CA GLN A 141 21.82 -46.18 11.40
C GLN A 141 22.89 -45.08 11.57
N PRO A 142 24.00 -45.35 12.23
CA PRO A 142 25.10 -44.42 12.38
C PRO A 142 26.01 -44.45 11.14
N LEU A 143 26.31 -43.31 10.59
CA LEU A 143 27.34 -43.17 9.58
C LEU A 143 28.70 -43.09 10.25
N ALA A 144 29.43 -44.17 10.10
CA ALA A 144 30.83 -44.33 10.45
C ALA A 144 31.72 -43.46 9.56
N GLY A 145 32.75 -42.88 10.18
CA GLY A 145 33.71 -42.00 9.57
C GLY A 145 34.61 -42.64 8.50
N ARG A 146 35.21 -41.78 7.70
CA ARG A 146 36.49 -42.03 7.06
C ARG A 146 37.34 -40.77 7.06
N ALA A 147 38.35 -40.84 7.91
CA ALA A 147 39.58 -40.07 7.75
C ALA A 147 40.41 -40.74 6.62
N THR A 148 41.12 -39.94 5.84
CA THR A 148 42.53 -40.19 5.42
C THR A 148 43.01 -39.07 4.52
N ARG A 149 44.08 -38.50 4.95
CA ARG A 149 45.36 -37.99 4.40
C ARG A 149 45.30 -36.73 3.58
#